data_7953c402bc7160cef94bade96ea8556e
#
_entry.id   7953c402bc7160cef94bade96ea8556e
#
_cell.length_a   1.000
_cell.length_b   1.000
_cell.length_c   1.000
_cell.angle_alpha   90.00
_cell.angle_beta   90.00
_cell.angle_gamma   90.00
#
_symmetry.space_group_name_H-M   'P 1'
#
loop_
_entity.id
_entity.type
_entity.pdbx_description
1 polymer ?
#
loop_
_entity_poly.entity_id
_entity_poly.type
_entity_poly.pdbx_seq_one_letter_code
_entity_poly.pdbx_strand_id
1 'polypeptide(L)'
;MGKIVVLIPAYKPEEKMLKLLESLSGFSGGSAAGDRRDKEDKAGINTEKPISAETAEIDGIVIVDDGGQEEYRALFDAAGAMGCRVVHHEVNRGKGAAIRTGIREAMECFGADVHVVTADADGQHLPKDILRVARAVLDHNARGDAARPVLVLGVRDFSSRDVPARSMLGNRITAAFFRLSTGTSCGDTQTGLRGIPAALLPLSMETEGDRYEYEMNFLTEAVRKADLVQIPIETVYEEGNRTSHFRPVRDSMLIYKKPLRYAASAAGSAAVDWALFLILLRLFGVSAFTSGTAGAAQGAAGAAGTAARAAGAAAAAARIGSGLFNFELNRRWSFQSKGHAGREAVRYLLLFGGNMLCNAGIVSAFSYAGMPAALGKAIADVTLFIVNYHVQKRWVFGSPRKR
;
A
#
# COMPACT_ATOMS: atom_id res chain seq x y z
N MET A 1 -9.28 3.19 31.28
CA MET A 1 -9.66 2.58 30.00
C MET A 1 -9.51 3.65 28.92
N GLY A 2 -8.85 3.37 27.79
CA GLY A 2 -8.71 4.37 26.71
C GLY A 2 -10.07 4.71 26.10
N LYS A 3 -10.23 5.94 25.61
CA LYS A 3 -11.45 6.39 24.94
C LYS A 3 -11.49 5.89 23.50
N ILE A 4 -12.69 5.65 22.97
CA ILE A 4 -12.95 5.26 21.59
C ILE A 4 -13.74 6.35 20.86
N VAL A 5 -13.23 6.78 19.73
CA VAL A 5 -13.92 7.68 18.81
C VAL A 5 -14.09 7.01 17.45
N VAL A 6 -15.31 7.03 16.93
CA VAL A 6 -15.58 6.60 15.54
C VAL A 6 -15.38 7.79 14.63
N LEU A 7 -14.54 7.64 13.61
CA LEU A 7 -14.23 8.66 12.61
C LEU A 7 -14.78 8.27 11.25
N ILE A 8 -15.64 9.13 10.69
CA ILE A 8 -16.31 8.93 9.41
C ILE A 8 -15.90 10.03 8.43
N PRO A 9 -14.94 9.78 7.53
CA PRO A 9 -14.70 10.69 6.42
C PRO A 9 -15.84 10.58 5.41
N ALA A 10 -16.49 11.69 5.07
CA ALA A 10 -17.66 11.72 4.22
C ALA A 10 -17.49 12.71 3.05
N TYR A 11 -17.71 12.23 1.83
CA TYR A 11 -17.79 13.05 0.63
C TYR A 11 -19.07 12.71 -0.13
N LYS A 12 -20.01 13.65 -0.22
CA LYS A 12 -21.33 13.45 -0.81
C LYS A 12 -22.06 12.25 -0.18
N PRO A 13 -22.30 12.28 1.14
CA PRO A 13 -22.93 11.17 1.83
C PRO A 13 -24.38 10.99 1.41
N GLU A 14 -24.90 9.79 1.63
CA GLU A 14 -26.31 9.45 1.48
C GLU A 14 -27.00 9.34 2.86
N GLU A 15 -28.33 9.24 2.89
CA GLU A 15 -29.11 9.04 4.13
C GLU A 15 -28.69 7.82 4.95
N LYS A 16 -27.97 6.86 4.31
CA LYS A 16 -27.40 5.70 4.98
C LYS A 16 -26.42 6.07 6.09
N MET A 17 -25.71 7.21 5.92
CA MET A 17 -24.84 7.72 6.98
C MET A 17 -25.66 8.04 8.23
N LEU A 18 -26.82 8.69 8.12
CA LEU A 18 -27.66 8.98 9.28
C LEU A 18 -28.19 7.71 9.95
N LYS A 19 -28.60 6.71 9.17
CA LYS A 19 -29.03 5.41 9.72
C LYS A 19 -27.91 4.68 10.48
N LEU A 20 -26.68 4.78 9.97
CA LEU A 20 -25.50 4.28 10.68
C LEU A 20 -25.31 5.01 12.01
N LEU A 21 -25.40 6.34 12.02
CA LEU A 21 -25.26 7.17 13.22
C LEU A 21 -26.35 6.86 14.26
N GLU A 22 -27.61 6.75 13.83
CA GLU A 22 -28.72 6.33 14.71
C GLU A 22 -28.44 5.00 15.39
N SER A 23 -27.94 4.03 14.61
CA SER A 23 -27.60 2.70 15.13
C SER A 23 -26.42 2.75 16.11
N LEU A 24 -25.43 3.61 15.88
CA LEU A 24 -24.26 3.76 16.77
C LEU A 24 -24.61 4.58 18.03
N SER A 25 -25.48 5.59 17.95
CA SER A 25 -25.89 6.41 19.10
C SER A 25 -26.72 5.62 20.11
N GLY A 26 -27.43 4.56 19.69
CA GLY A 26 -28.11 3.64 20.59
C GLY A 26 -27.16 2.84 21.50
N PHE A 27 -25.85 2.86 21.22
CA PHE A 27 -24.80 2.21 22.02
C PHE A 27 -23.94 3.21 22.84
N SER A 28 -24.19 4.50 22.72
CA SER A 28 -23.55 5.54 23.51
C SER A 28 -24.41 5.94 24.71
N GLY A 29 -24.39 5.12 25.76
CA GLY A 29 -25.01 5.45 27.04
C GLY A 29 -26.42 4.93 27.23
N GLY A 30 -26.56 3.85 28.01
CA GLY A 30 -27.85 3.40 28.53
C GLY A 30 -27.97 1.88 28.63
N SER A 31 -27.80 1.38 29.85
CA SER A 31 -28.19 0.02 30.24
C SER A 31 -29.58 -0.34 29.73
N ALA A 32 -29.68 -1.36 28.87
CA ALA A 32 -30.93 -2.13 28.72
C ALA A 32 -30.56 -3.59 28.39
N ALA A 33 -30.76 -4.44 29.34
CA ALA A 33 -30.73 -5.88 29.20
C ALA A 33 -31.81 -6.36 28.23
N GLY A 34 -31.42 -7.17 27.24
CA GLY A 34 -32.33 -7.81 26.30
C GLY A 34 -31.72 -9.10 25.75
N ASP A 35 -32.15 -10.19 26.37
CA ASP A 35 -31.93 -11.60 26.04
C ASP A 35 -32.14 -11.93 24.54
N ARG A 36 -31.12 -12.44 23.84
CA ARG A 36 -31.29 -13.25 22.62
C ARG A 36 -30.20 -14.32 22.52
N ARG A 37 -30.64 -15.55 22.56
CA ARG A 37 -29.86 -16.79 22.44
C ARG A 37 -29.25 -16.90 21.04
N ASP A 38 -27.92 -17.06 21.01
CA ASP A 38 -27.18 -17.33 19.78
C ASP A 38 -27.16 -18.82 19.46
N LYS A 39 -27.38 -19.13 18.19
CA LYS A 39 -27.14 -20.46 17.62
C LYS A 39 -25.67 -20.59 17.26
N GLU A 40 -25.05 -21.62 17.79
CA GLU A 40 -23.69 -22.03 17.47
C GLU A 40 -23.60 -22.51 16.02
N ASP A 41 -22.69 -21.92 15.23
CA ASP A 41 -22.19 -22.48 14.00
C ASP A 41 -20.69 -22.79 14.11
N LYS A 42 -20.41 -24.10 13.89
CA LYS A 42 -19.06 -24.67 13.92
C LYS A 42 -18.37 -24.45 12.58
N ALA A 43 -17.30 -23.66 12.55
CA ALA A 43 -16.27 -23.76 11.53
C ALA A 43 -14.91 -23.44 12.19
N GLY A 44 -14.05 -24.47 12.24
CA GLY A 44 -12.77 -24.41 12.93
C GLY A 44 -11.74 -23.60 12.14
N ILE A 45 -11.34 -22.50 12.75
CA ILE A 45 -10.09 -21.77 12.46
C ILE A 45 -9.57 -21.37 13.85
N ASN A 46 -8.26 -21.55 14.10
CA ASN A 46 -7.56 -21.29 15.36
C ASN A 46 -8.10 -20.05 16.07
N THR A 47 -8.89 -20.26 17.11
CA THR A 47 -9.50 -19.21 17.90
C THR A 47 -8.68 -19.00 19.17
N GLU A 48 -7.95 -17.87 19.19
CA GLU A 48 -7.70 -17.18 20.44
C GLU A 48 -9.04 -16.91 21.14
N LYS A 49 -9.04 -16.93 22.49
CA LYS A 49 -10.18 -16.83 23.39
C LYS A 49 -11.36 -15.97 22.87
N PRO A 50 -12.62 -16.41 23.08
CA PRO A 50 -13.78 -15.62 22.68
C PRO A 50 -13.74 -14.24 23.33
N ILE A 51 -13.85 -13.20 22.48
CA ILE A 51 -14.01 -11.81 22.88
C ILE A 51 -15.30 -11.73 23.68
N SER A 52 -15.23 -11.28 24.93
CA SER A 52 -16.40 -11.16 25.81
C SER A 52 -17.51 -10.33 25.15
N ALA A 53 -18.76 -10.76 25.32
CA ALA A 53 -19.96 -10.20 24.68
C ALA A 53 -20.32 -8.75 25.15
N GLU A 54 -19.45 -8.07 25.88
CA GLU A 54 -19.64 -6.67 26.25
C GLU A 54 -19.33 -5.77 25.06
N THR A 55 -20.32 -5.05 24.57
CA THR A 55 -20.20 -4.03 23.52
C THR A 55 -19.27 -2.91 24.00
N ALA A 56 -18.34 -2.47 23.15
CA ALA A 56 -17.53 -1.29 23.43
C ALA A 56 -18.43 -0.05 23.49
N GLU A 57 -18.26 0.75 24.52
CA GLU A 57 -18.87 2.07 24.61
C GLU A 57 -18.09 3.03 23.68
N ILE A 58 -18.82 3.77 22.83
CA ILE A 58 -18.25 4.79 21.95
C ILE A 58 -18.32 6.13 22.70
N ASP A 59 -17.17 6.78 22.93
CA ASP A 59 -17.08 8.06 23.62
C ASP A 59 -17.49 9.23 22.73
N GLY A 60 -17.43 9.07 21.41
CA GLY A 60 -17.85 10.08 20.46
C GLY A 60 -17.74 9.68 19.00
N ILE A 61 -18.39 10.47 18.14
CA ILE A 61 -18.35 10.31 16.70
C ILE A 61 -17.86 11.60 16.07
N VAL A 62 -16.81 11.52 15.27
CA VAL A 62 -16.26 12.63 14.47
C VAL A 62 -16.55 12.37 13.01
N ILE A 63 -17.18 13.32 12.35
CA ILE A 63 -17.48 13.27 10.91
C ILE A 63 -16.68 14.37 10.24
N VAL A 64 -16.03 14.05 9.13
CA VAL A 64 -15.34 15.06 8.32
C VAL A 64 -16.02 15.14 6.96
N ASP A 65 -16.69 16.27 6.72
CA ASP A 65 -17.17 16.66 5.39
C ASP A 65 -15.97 17.06 4.53
N ASP A 66 -15.62 16.22 3.57
CA ASP A 66 -14.48 16.47 2.67
C ASP A 66 -14.87 17.35 1.47
N GLY A 67 -15.45 18.52 1.76
CA GLY A 67 -15.82 19.51 0.75
C GLY A 67 -17.05 19.10 -0.05
N GLY A 68 -18.09 18.69 0.66
CA GLY A 68 -19.41 18.44 0.09
C GLY A 68 -20.00 19.73 -0.49
N GLN A 69 -20.92 19.58 -1.45
CA GLN A 69 -21.68 20.69 -1.98
C GLN A 69 -22.81 21.06 -1.00
N GLU A 70 -23.38 22.25 -1.15
CA GLU A 70 -24.44 22.77 -0.29
C GLU A 70 -25.63 21.79 -0.15
N GLU A 71 -25.91 21.01 -1.19
CA GLU A 71 -26.98 19.98 -1.18
C GLU A 71 -26.83 18.90 -0.08
N TYR A 72 -25.59 18.65 0.39
CA TYR A 72 -25.32 17.66 1.46
C TYR A 72 -25.30 18.27 2.86
N ARG A 73 -25.39 19.60 2.97
CA ARG A 73 -25.28 20.33 4.24
C ARG A 73 -26.31 19.87 5.26
N ALA A 74 -27.54 19.68 4.83
CA ALA A 74 -28.62 19.20 5.70
C ALA A 74 -28.32 17.86 6.36
N LEU A 75 -27.59 16.95 5.69
CA LEU A 75 -27.18 15.66 6.28
C LEU A 75 -26.12 15.85 7.37
N PHE A 76 -25.18 16.77 7.17
CA PHE A 76 -24.17 17.09 8.18
C PHE A 76 -24.76 17.86 9.37
N ASP A 77 -25.70 18.77 9.13
CA ASP A 77 -26.43 19.48 10.19
C ASP A 77 -27.27 18.49 11.04
N ALA A 78 -27.93 17.53 10.39
CA ALA A 78 -28.65 16.46 11.07
C ALA A 78 -27.72 15.59 11.92
N ALA A 79 -26.54 15.22 11.39
CA ALA A 79 -25.54 14.50 12.15
C ALA A 79 -25.03 15.30 13.37
N GLY A 80 -24.82 16.61 13.21
CA GLY A 80 -24.49 17.52 14.31
C GLY A 80 -25.59 17.56 15.39
N ALA A 81 -26.86 17.59 14.98
CA ALA A 81 -28.02 17.56 15.89
C ALA A 81 -28.12 16.22 16.67
N MET A 82 -27.55 15.12 16.13
CA MET A 82 -27.44 13.83 16.81
C MET A 82 -26.28 13.77 17.80
N GLY A 83 -25.54 14.87 18.01
CA GLY A 83 -24.40 14.96 18.92
C GLY A 83 -23.05 14.57 18.30
N CYS A 84 -22.98 14.35 16.98
CA CYS A 84 -21.73 14.11 16.31
C CYS A 84 -20.90 15.39 16.18
N ARG A 85 -19.58 15.28 16.27
CA ARG A 85 -18.67 16.38 15.96
C ARG A 85 -18.43 16.43 14.46
N VAL A 86 -18.89 17.49 13.80
CA VAL A 86 -18.75 17.66 12.34
C VAL A 86 -17.68 18.72 12.04
N VAL A 87 -16.73 18.36 11.17
CA VAL A 87 -15.67 19.27 10.67
C VAL A 87 -15.82 19.38 9.16
N HIS A 88 -15.78 20.59 8.63
CA HIS A 88 -15.96 20.86 7.21
C HIS A 88 -14.65 21.27 6.54
N HIS A 89 -14.36 20.68 5.37
CA HIS A 89 -13.38 21.20 4.43
C HIS A 89 -14.06 22.12 3.41
N GLU A 90 -13.44 23.22 3.06
CA GLU A 90 -13.97 24.14 2.03
C GLU A 90 -14.01 23.49 0.63
N VAL A 91 -13.07 22.59 0.35
CA VAL A 91 -12.95 21.86 -0.91
C VAL A 91 -12.57 20.41 -0.66
N ASN A 92 -12.88 19.52 -1.62
CA ASN A 92 -12.47 18.11 -1.53
C ASN A 92 -10.94 17.97 -1.50
N ARG A 93 -10.41 17.57 -0.36
CA ARG A 93 -8.99 17.34 -0.10
C ARG A 93 -8.59 15.88 -0.22
N GLY A 94 -9.57 14.97 -0.19
CA GLY A 94 -9.42 13.53 -0.30
C GLY A 94 -9.49 12.79 1.04
N LYS A 95 -9.83 11.50 0.96
CA LYS A 95 -10.09 10.64 2.13
C LYS A 95 -8.95 10.66 3.15
N GLY A 96 -7.69 10.60 2.69
CA GLY A 96 -6.53 10.64 3.58
C GLY A 96 -6.41 11.96 4.35
N ALA A 97 -6.69 13.10 3.68
CA ALA A 97 -6.71 14.40 4.33
C ALA A 97 -7.86 14.48 5.36
N ALA A 98 -9.05 13.96 5.02
CA ALA A 98 -10.19 13.90 5.91
C ALA A 98 -9.90 13.04 7.16
N ILE A 99 -9.28 11.88 6.99
CA ILE A 99 -8.87 11.03 8.13
C ILE A 99 -7.91 11.78 9.05
N ARG A 100 -6.88 12.47 8.52
CA ARG A 100 -5.96 13.25 9.36
C ARG A 100 -6.64 14.40 10.08
N THR A 101 -7.57 15.08 9.41
CA THR A 101 -8.37 16.16 10.05
C THR A 101 -9.21 15.59 11.19
N GLY A 102 -9.90 14.48 10.97
CA GLY A 102 -10.72 13.85 12.00
C GLY A 102 -9.91 13.28 13.17
N ILE A 103 -8.71 12.73 12.91
CA ILE A 103 -7.82 12.29 13.99
C ILE A 103 -7.38 13.48 14.86
N ARG A 104 -7.04 14.61 14.25
CA ARG A 104 -6.68 15.82 14.99
C ARG A 104 -7.84 16.28 15.87
N GLU A 105 -9.03 16.36 15.31
CA GLU A 105 -10.25 16.73 16.03
C GLU A 105 -10.55 15.77 17.17
N ALA A 106 -10.39 14.44 16.93
CA ALA A 106 -10.57 13.44 17.98
C ALA A 106 -9.57 13.62 19.12
N MET A 107 -8.29 13.88 18.82
CA MET A 107 -7.27 14.13 19.84
C MET A 107 -7.53 15.43 20.61
N GLU A 108 -8.01 16.48 19.95
CA GLU A 108 -8.33 17.77 20.58
C GLU A 108 -9.54 17.66 21.51
N CYS A 109 -10.60 16.94 21.10
CA CYS A 109 -11.84 16.82 21.88
C CYS A 109 -11.77 15.74 22.97
N PHE A 110 -11.07 14.63 22.74
CA PHE A 110 -11.12 13.45 23.61
C PHE A 110 -9.79 13.13 24.32
N GLY A 111 -8.71 13.80 23.93
CA GLY A 111 -7.38 13.63 24.50
C GLY A 111 -6.43 12.82 23.60
N ALA A 112 -5.13 12.92 23.87
CA ALA A 112 -4.09 12.31 23.03
C ALA A 112 -4.02 10.76 23.18
N ASP A 113 -4.66 10.19 24.17
CA ASP A 113 -4.74 8.76 24.45
C ASP A 113 -5.99 8.09 23.83
N VAL A 114 -6.75 8.83 23.03
CA VAL A 114 -7.92 8.32 22.32
C VAL A 114 -7.52 7.29 21.25
N HIS A 115 -8.30 6.21 21.16
CA HIS A 115 -8.24 5.28 20.05
C HIS A 115 -9.27 5.69 18.99
N VAL A 116 -8.94 5.52 17.72
CA VAL A 116 -9.82 5.92 16.61
C VAL A 116 -10.24 4.72 15.79
N VAL A 117 -11.53 4.57 15.57
CA VAL A 117 -12.08 3.58 14.63
C VAL A 117 -12.58 4.30 13.39
N THR A 118 -11.92 4.10 12.25
CA THR A 118 -12.39 4.66 10.98
C THR A 118 -13.49 3.79 10.38
N ALA A 119 -14.53 4.41 9.81
CA ALA A 119 -15.57 3.72 9.05
C ALA A 119 -16.01 4.58 7.86
N ASP A 120 -16.47 3.94 6.76
CA ASP A 120 -16.92 4.65 5.57
C ASP A 120 -18.36 5.15 5.74
N ALA A 121 -18.69 6.29 5.11
CA ALA A 121 -20.01 6.93 5.18
C ALA A 121 -21.05 6.25 4.28
N ASP A 122 -20.68 5.25 3.48
CA ASP A 122 -21.54 4.59 2.47
C ASP A 122 -22.48 3.51 3.03
N GLY A 123 -22.39 3.23 4.34
CA GLY A 123 -23.23 2.24 5.02
C GLY A 123 -22.84 0.78 4.76
N GLN A 124 -21.68 0.51 4.12
CA GLN A 124 -21.20 -0.85 3.91
C GLN A 124 -20.68 -1.51 5.19
N HIS A 125 -20.28 -0.73 6.19
CA HIS A 125 -19.84 -1.23 7.49
C HIS A 125 -21.02 -1.29 8.46
N LEU A 126 -21.31 -2.51 8.94
CA LEU A 126 -22.37 -2.72 9.92
C LEU A 126 -21.99 -2.18 11.30
N PRO A 127 -22.92 -1.59 12.07
CA PRO A 127 -22.68 -1.10 13.42
C PRO A 127 -22.02 -2.15 14.33
N LYS A 128 -22.48 -3.40 14.27
CA LYS A 128 -21.92 -4.52 15.04
C LYS A 128 -20.43 -4.75 14.76
N ASP A 129 -20.00 -4.59 13.50
CA ASP A 129 -18.60 -4.80 13.11
C ASP A 129 -17.72 -3.61 13.53
N ILE A 130 -18.25 -2.38 13.47
CA ILE A 130 -17.59 -1.19 14.01
C ILE A 130 -17.34 -1.37 15.52
N LEU A 131 -18.34 -1.84 16.27
CA LEU A 131 -18.23 -2.11 17.72
C LEU A 131 -17.25 -3.25 18.03
N ARG A 132 -17.23 -4.31 17.20
CA ARG A 132 -16.26 -5.40 17.35
C ARG A 132 -14.81 -4.92 17.15
N VAL A 133 -14.57 -4.08 16.15
CA VAL A 133 -13.26 -3.46 15.91
C VAL A 133 -12.90 -2.51 17.04
N ALA A 134 -13.86 -1.70 17.54
CA ALA A 134 -13.68 -0.81 18.67
C ALA A 134 -13.29 -1.59 19.94
N ARG A 135 -14.00 -2.66 20.24
CA ARG A 135 -13.67 -3.54 21.38
C ARG A 135 -12.29 -4.16 21.25
N ALA A 136 -11.99 -4.70 20.09
CA ALA A 136 -10.69 -5.34 19.88
C ALA A 136 -9.51 -4.36 20.01
N VAL A 137 -9.63 -3.11 19.51
CA VAL A 137 -8.55 -2.14 19.69
C VAL A 137 -8.34 -1.77 21.14
N LEU A 138 -9.41 -1.68 21.95
CA LEU A 138 -9.31 -1.49 23.39
C LEU A 138 -8.64 -2.68 24.09
N ASP A 139 -9.16 -3.88 23.87
CA ASP A 139 -8.70 -5.10 24.56
C ASP A 139 -7.22 -5.40 24.27
N HIS A 140 -6.79 -5.24 23.03
CA HIS A 140 -5.40 -5.49 22.65
C HIS A 140 -4.44 -4.39 23.12
N ASN A 141 -4.90 -3.16 23.28
CA ASN A 141 -4.04 -2.04 23.66
C ASN A 141 -4.21 -1.61 25.15
N ALA A 142 -5.16 -2.20 25.89
CA ALA A 142 -5.34 -1.95 27.33
C ALA A 142 -4.23 -2.59 28.19
N ARG A 143 -3.59 -3.63 27.70
CA ARG A 143 -2.50 -4.32 28.39
C ARG A 143 -1.20 -3.56 28.14
N GLY A 144 -0.78 -2.75 29.10
CA GLY A 144 0.45 -1.96 29.04
C GLY A 144 1.76 -2.77 28.86
N ASP A 145 1.68 -4.10 28.91
CA ASP A 145 2.80 -5.03 28.69
C ASP A 145 2.99 -5.45 27.23
N ALA A 146 2.13 -5.01 26.28
CA ALA A 146 2.33 -5.31 24.87
C ALA A 146 3.56 -4.53 24.36
N ALA A 147 4.61 -5.24 23.98
CA ALA A 147 5.84 -4.66 23.44
C ALA A 147 5.60 -3.82 22.18
N ARG A 148 4.44 -3.99 21.53
CA ARG A 148 4.03 -3.27 20.32
C ARG A 148 2.52 -2.96 20.36
N PRO A 149 2.09 -1.77 19.87
CA PRO A 149 0.68 -1.47 19.70
C PRO A 149 0.03 -2.42 18.68
N VAL A 150 -1.28 -2.62 18.79
CA VAL A 150 -2.04 -3.47 17.87
C VAL A 150 -2.98 -2.64 17.01
N LEU A 151 -2.76 -2.70 15.68
CA LEU A 151 -3.67 -2.19 14.67
C LEU A 151 -4.73 -3.26 14.35
N VAL A 152 -5.99 -2.91 14.41
CA VAL A 152 -7.10 -3.83 14.10
C VAL A 152 -7.71 -3.47 12.74
N LEU A 153 -7.94 -4.47 11.88
CA LEU A 153 -8.64 -4.30 10.60
C LEU A 153 -9.92 -5.14 10.58
N GLY A 154 -11.02 -4.54 10.16
CA GLY A 154 -12.21 -5.27 9.72
C GLY A 154 -11.97 -5.78 8.30
N VAL A 155 -11.92 -7.10 8.10
CA VAL A 155 -11.55 -7.74 6.85
C VAL A 155 -12.76 -8.38 6.21
N ARG A 156 -13.07 -8.01 4.97
CA ARG A 156 -14.17 -8.58 4.19
C ARG A 156 -13.84 -10.00 3.75
N ASP A 157 -14.85 -10.86 3.73
CA ASP A 157 -14.71 -12.20 3.17
C ASP A 157 -14.87 -12.16 1.63
N PHE A 158 -13.75 -12.31 0.93
CA PHE A 158 -13.73 -12.39 -0.53
C PHE A 158 -13.96 -13.81 -1.09
N SER A 159 -14.22 -14.80 -0.23
CA SER A 159 -14.48 -16.17 -0.67
C SER A 159 -15.95 -16.43 -1.03
N SER A 160 -16.86 -15.52 -0.64
CA SER A 160 -18.28 -15.65 -0.93
C SER A 160 -18.57 -15.48 -2.44
N ARG A 161 -19.62 -16.17 -2.92
CA ARG A 161 -20.03 -16.14 -4.35
C ARG A 161 -20.56 -14.78 -4.81
N ASP A 162 -20.92 -13.91 -3.88
CA ASP A 162 -21.53 -12.60 -4.15
C ASP A 162 -20.48 -11.50 -4.42
N VAL A 163 -19.18 -11.81 -4.23
CA VAL A 163 -18.10 -10.85 -4.48
C VAL A 163 -17.79 -10.77 -5.98
N PRO A 164 -17.83 -9.58 -6.60
CA PRO A 164 -17.44 -9.43 -7.99
C PRO A 164 -16.00 -9.90 -8.23
N ALA A 165 -15.79 -10.76 -9.25
CA ALA A 165 -14.48 -11.35 -9.58
C ALA A 165 -13.36 -10.28 -9.74
N ARG A 166 -13.72 -9.08 -10.24
CA ARG A 166 -12.82 -7.94 -10.38
C ARG A 166 -12.31 -7.44 -9.03
N SER A 167 -13.18 -7.35 -8.02
CA SER A 167 -12.80 -6.93 -6.66
C SER A 167 -11.90 -7.96 -6.00
N MET A 168 -12.21 -9.25 -6.17
CA MET A 168 -11.40 -10.36 -5.68
C MET A 168 -10.00 -10.36 -6.29
N LEU A 169 -9.88 -10.21 -7.62
CA LEU A 169 -8.57 -10.16 -8.30
C LEU A 169 -7.76 -8.94 -7.85
N GLY A 170 -8.39 -7.77 -7.78
CA GLY A 170 -7.75 -6.54 -7.31
C GLY A 170 -7.19 -6.68 -5.89
N ASN A 171 -7.99 -7.22 -4.96
CA ASN A 171 -7.54 -7.46 -3.60
C ASN A 171 -6.41 -8.49 -3.52
N ARG A 172 -6.47 -9.61 -4.28
CA ARG A 172 -5.39 -10.62 -4.32
C ARG A 172 -4.06 -10.03 -4.79
N ILE A 173 -4.08 -9.22 -5.85
CA ILE A 173 -2.86 -8.55 -6.36
C ILE A 173 -2.31 -7.60 -5.30
N THR A 174 -3.17 -6.79 -4.68
CA THR A 174 -2.75 -5.82 -3.67
C THR A 174 -2.24 -6.50 -2.41
N ALA A 175 -2.90 -7.57 -1.95
CA ALA A 175 -2.47 -8.37 -0.79
C ALA A 175 -1.12 -9.07 -1.05
N ALA A 176 -0.92 -9.63 -2.25
CA ALA A 176 0.36 -10.24 -2.64
C ALA A 176 1.49 -9.19 -2.65
N PHE A 177 1.24 -8.02 -3.25
CA PHE A 177 2.20 -6.91 -3.25
C PHE A 177 2.51 -6.42 -1.82
N PHE A 178 1.49 -6.29 -0.98
CA PHE A 178 1.63 -5.91 0.42
C PHE A 178 2.51 -6.92 1.18
N ARG A 179 2.22 -8.23 1.03
CA ARG A 179 3.00 -9.30 1.66
C ARG A 179 4.47 -9.27 1.22
N LEU A 180 4.72 -9.12 -0.09
CA LEU A 180 6.09 -9.00 -0.62
C LEU A 180 6.82 -7.76 -0.08
N SER A 181 6.08 -6.66 0.15
CA SER A 181 6.64 -5.38 0.60
C SER A 181 6.91 -5.31 2.09
N THR A 182 6.12 -6.00 2.90
CA THR A 182 6.13 -5.87 4.37
C THR A 182 6.51 -7.15 5.09
N GLY A 183 6.37 -8.30 4.45
CA GLY A 183 6.47 -9.62 5.06
C GLY A 183 5.20 -10.04 5.83
N THR A 184 4.20 -9.15 5.96
CA THR A 184 2.96 -9.37 6.71
C THR A 184 1.82 -9.77 5.78
N SER A 185 1.03 -10.76 6.17
CA SER A 185 -0.17 -11.17 5.41
C SER A 185 -1.36 -10.31 5.84
N CYS A 186 -2.11 -9.80 4.85
CA CYS A 186 -3.34 -9.05 5.08
C CYS A 186 -4.39 -9.51 4.08
N GLY A 187 -5.57 -9.92 4.59
CA GLY A 187 -6.68 -10.43 3.77
C GLY A 187 -7.40 -9.33 2.99
N ASP A 188 -7.50 -8.13 3.58
CA ASP A 188 -8.09 -6.95 2.93
C ASP A 188 -7.27 -5.70 3.23
N THR A 189 -6.42 -5.34 2.29
CA THR A 189 -5.56 -4.17 2.42
C THR A 189 -6.29 -2.85 2.14
N GLN A 190 -7.50 -2.91 1.58
CA GLN A 190 -8.29 -1.75 1.15
C GLN A 190 -9.48 -1.46 2.06
N THR A 191 -9.64 -2.19 3.15
CA THR A 191 -10.73 -1.93 4.11
C THR A 191 -10.63 -0.53 4.70
N GLY A 192 -11.78 0.15 4.78
CA GLY A 192 -11.91 1.44 5.48
C GLY A 192 -12.18 1.27 6.99
N LEU A 193 -12.56 0.07 7.44
CA LEU A 193 -12.83 -0.19 8.86
C LEU A 193 -11.53 -0.58 9.58
N ARG A 194 -11.00 0.36 10.35
CA ARG A 194 -9.70 0.22 11.04
C ARG A 194 -9.77 0.74 12.47
N GLY A 195 -9.34 -0.07 13.43
CA GLY A 195 -9.11 0.35 14.80
C GLY A 195 -7.66 0.79 14.99
N ILE A 196 -7.44 2.09 15.11
CA ILE A 196 -6.12 2.72 15.21
C ILE A 196 -5.86 3.07 16.67
N PRO A 197 -4.89 2.41 17.35
CA PRO A 197 -4.58 2.75 18.72
C PRO A 197 -3.91 4.12 18.85
N ALA A 198 -4.06 4.77 19.99
CA ALA A 198 -3.49 6.09 20.29
C ALA A 198 -1.99 6.17 19.92
N ALA A 199 -1.21 5.14 20.22
CA ALA A 199 0.21 5.08 19.89
C ALA A 199 0.55 5.19 18.40
N LEU A 200 -0.41 4.92 17.49
CA LEU A 200 -0.23 5.03 16.04
C LEU A 200 -0.81 6.32 15.44
N LEU A 201 -1.53 7.16 16.20
CA LEU A 201 -2.08 8.42 15.70
C LEU A 201 -0.99 9.38 15.18
N PRO A 202 0.17 9.55 15.85
CA PRO A 202 1.26 10.36 15.30
C PRO A 202 1.75 9.86 13.95
N LEU A 203 1.89 8.54 13.79
CA LEU A 203 2.25 7.93 12.50
C LEU A 203 1.21 8.22 11.42
N SER A 204 -0.06 8.10 11.78
CA SER A 204 -1.19 8.39 10.88
C SER A 204 -1.16 9.85 10.39
N MET A 205 -0.83 10.79 11.27
CA MET A 205 -0.70 12.22 10.93
C MET A 205 0.49 12.52 9.99
N GLU A 206 1.60 11.76 10.12
CA GLU A 206 2.81 11.92 9.31
C GLU A 206 2.77 11.15 7.98
N THR A 207 1.81 10.23 7.82
CA THR A 207 1.71 9.39 6.62
C THR A 207 1.38 10.23 5.38
N GLU A 208 2.14 10.03 4.30
CA GLU A 208 1.94 10.69 3.01
C GLU A 208 0.68 10.18 2.29
N GLY A 209 0.05 11.06 1.52
CA GLY A 209 -1.10 10.80 0.68
C GLY A 209 -2.36 11.49 1.19
N ASP A 210 -3.13 12.07 0.28
CA ASP A 210 -4.35 12.80 0.63
C ASP A 210 -5.62 12.04 0.22
N ARG A 211 -5.49 11.03 -0.67
CA ARG A 211 -6.61 10.26 -1.21
C ARG A 211 -6.55 8.80 -0.76
N TYR A 212 -6.99 7.87 -1.59
CA TYR A 212 -7.05 6.43 -1.28
C TYR A 212 -5.68 5.77 -1.08
N GLU A 213 -4.60 6.35 -1.63
CA GLU A 213 -3.24 5.87 -1.38
C GLU A 213 -2.79 6.01 0.07
N TYR A 214 -3.39 6.92 0.82
CA TYR A 214 -3.11 7.14 2.24
C TYR A 214 -3.30 5.85 3.06
N GLU A 215 -4.41 5.16 2.85
CA GLU A 215 -4.75 3.96 3.62
C GLU A 215 -3.73 2.84 3.42
N MET A 216 -3.23 2.67 2.19
CA MET A 216 -2.18 1.70 1.89
C MET A 216 -0.81 2.14 2.45
N ASN A 217 -0.49 3.43 2.34
CA ASN A 217 0.75 3.98 2.89
C ASN A 217 0.78 3.82 4.40
N PHE A 218 -0.31 4.21 5.08
CA PHE A 218 -0.44 4.05 6.53
C PHE A 218 -0.30 2.59 6.95
N LEU A 219 -1.04 1.67 6.32
CA LEU A 219 -0.97 0.25 6.63
C LEU A 219 0.45 -0.30 6.45
N THR A 220 1.13 0.08 5.36
CA THR A 220 2.50 -0.36 5.07
C THR A 220 3.50 0.12 6.13
N GLU A 221 3.30 1.31 6.69
CA GLU A 221 4.17 1.86 7.73
C GLU A 221 3.80 1.33 9.13
N ALA A 222 2.50 1.18 9.39
CA ALA A 222 1.99 0.72 10.67
C ALA A 222 2.44 -0.71 11.01
N VAL A 223 2.39 -1.67 10.07
CA VAL A 223 2.81 -3.06 10.32
C VAL A 223 4.29 -3.23 10.65
N ARG A 224 5.10 -2.19 10.48
CA ARG A 224 6.50 -2.17 10.92
C ARG A 224 6.65 -1.77 12.39
N LYS A 225 5.67 -1.06 12.92
CA LYS A 225 5.67 -0.51 14.29
C LYS A 225 4.64 -1.17 15.20
N ALA A 226 3.67 -1.86 14.63
CA ALA A 226 2.53 -2.46 15.32
C ALA A 226 2.31 -3.89 14.84
N ASP A 227 1.65 -4.67 15.65
CA ASP A 227 1.10 -5.96 15.27
C ASP A 227 -0.27 -5.76 14.60
N LEU A 228 -0.65 -6.69 13.71
CA LEU A 228 -1.87 -6.61 12.93
C LEU A 228 -2.85 -7.69 13.35
N VAL A 229 -4.01 -7.28 13.84
CA VAL A 229 -5.15 -8.17 14.10
C VAL A 229 -6.21 -7.96 13.03
N GLN A 230 -6.78 -9.04 12.52
CA GLN A 230 -7.77 -9.03 11.46
C GLN A 230 -9.05 -9.66 11.98
N ILE A 231 -10.16 -8.93 11.88
CA ILE A 231 -11.49 -9.37 12.31
C ILE A 231 -12.36 -9.54 11.07
N PRO A 232 -12.89 -10.74 10.81
CA PRO A 232 -13.84 -10.93 9.73
C PRO A 232 -15.08 -10.07 9.94
N ILE A 233 -15.50 -9.33 8.90
CA ILE A 233 -16.69 -8.48 8.93
C ILE A 233 -17.68 -8.89 7.85
N GLU A 234 -18.94 -8.62 8.10
CA GLU A 234 -19.98 -8.73 7.10
C GLU A 234 -20.00 -7.45 6.25
N THR A 235 -20.14 -7.60 4.94
CA THR A 235 -20.23 -6.44 4.03
C THR A 235 -21.57 -6.50 3.33
N VAL A 236 -22.31 -5.38 3.38
CA VAL A 236 -23.53 -5.24 2.59
C VAL A 236 -23.13 -4.85 1.17
N TYR A 237 -23.23 -5.81 0.23
CA TYR A 237 -23.06 -5.52 -1.19
C TYR A 237 -24.42 -5.11 -1.75
N GLU A 238 -24.57 -3.86 -2.15
CA GLU A 238 -25.74 -3.42 -2.90
C GLU A 238 -25.54 -3.68 -4.40
N GLU A 239 -26.63 -4.02 -5.09
CA GLU A 239 -26.60 -4.24 -6.53
C GLU A 239 -26.10 -2.98 -7.26
N GLY A 240 -24.98 -3.15 -7.98
CA GLY A 240 -24.41 -2.12 -8.83
C GLY A 240 -23.34 -1.23 -8.19
N ASN A 241 -23.00 -1.38 -6.89
CA ASN A 241 -21.93 -0.64 -6.18
C ASN A 241 -21.88 0.88 -6.50
N ARG A 242 -23.07 1.49 -6.62
CA ARG A 242 -23.26 2.89 -7.07
C ARG A 242 -22.75 3.93 -6.06
N THR A 243 -22.60 3.54 -4.81
CA THR A 243 -22.22 4.42 -3.69
C THR A 243 -20.72 4.58 -3.51
N SER A 244 -19.91 3.71 -4.11
CA SER A 244 -18.47 3.83 -4.02
C SER A 244 -17.92 4.88 -4.99
N HIS A 245 -17.41 5.99 -4.45
CA HIS A 245 -16.71 7.03 -5.21
C HIS A 245 -15.30 6.58 -5.67
N PHE A 246 -14.90 5.34 -5.37
CA PHE A 246 -13.65 4.75 -5.82
C PHE A 246 -13.64 4.55 -7.34
N ARG A 247 -12.75 5.24 -8.03
CA ARG A 247 -12.51 5.09 -9.47
C ARG A 247 -11.42 4.03 -9.69
N PRO A 248 -11.76 2.76 -10.05
CA PRO A 248 -10.83 1.63 -9.97
C PRO A 248 -9.51 1.83 -10.69
N VAL A 249 -9.53 2.45 -11.88
CA VAL A 249 -8.30 2.67 -12.65
C VAL A 249 -7.49 3.84 -12.08
N ARG A 250 -8.15 5.00 -11.84
CA ARG A 250 -7.46 6.22 -11.40
C ARG A 250 -6.87 6.09 -10.01
N ASP A 251 -7.66 5.54 -9.08
CA ASP A 251 -7.25 5.44 -7.68
C ASP A 251 -6.25 4.30 -7.47
N SER A 252 -6.39 3.19 -8.22
CA SER A 252 -5.35 2.16 -8.27
C SER A 252 -4.03 2.71 -8.85
N MET A 253 -4.09 3.57 -9.89
CA MET A 253 -2.89 4.22 -10.41
C MET A 253 -2.18 5.10 -9.39
N LEU A 254 -2.91 5.75 -8.47
CA LEU A 254 -2.29 6.52 -7.39
C LEU A 254 -1.54 5.62 -6.41
N ILE A 255 -2.11 4.47 -6.05
CA ILE A 255 -1.48 3.47 -5.18
C ILE A 255 -0.20 2.92 -5.83
N TYR A 256 -0.27 2.60 -7.13
CA TYR A 256 0.85 2.02 -7.87
C TYR A 256 1.76 3.04 -8.56
N LYS A 257 1.52 4.33 -8.39
CA LYS A 257 2.28 5.40 -9.07
C LYS A 257 3.80 5.27 -8.91
N LYS A 258 4.28 5.04 -7.68
CA LYS A 258 5.73 4.87 -7.42
C LYS A 258 6.28 3.59 -8.07
N PRO A 259 5.69 2.38 -7.87
CA PRO A 259 6.10 1.17 -8.57
C PRO A 259 6.02 1.27 -10.10
N LEU A 260 4.95 1.86 -10.65
CA LEU A 260 4.78 2.03 -12.09
C LEU A 260 5.83 2.99 -12.69
N ARG A 261 6.14 4.08 -12.01
CA ARG A 261 7.23 4.97 -12.42
C ARG A 261 8.58 4.26 -12.42
N TYR A 262 8.83 3.44 -11.40
CA TYR A 262 10.04 2.63 -11.34
C TYR A 262 10.11 1.62 -12.50
N ALA A 263 9.03 0.92 -12.81
CA ALA A 263 8.96 0.00 -13.95
C ALA A 263 9.16 0.73 -15.28
N ALA A 264 8.50 1.88 -15.49
CA ALA A 264 8.68 2.72 -16.67
C ALA A 264 10.11 3.27 -16.80
N SER A 265 10.74 3.64 -15.68
CA SER A 265 12.15 4.03 -15.61
C SER A 265 13.07 2.89 -16.04
N ALA A 266 12.82 1.66 -15.58
CA ALA A 266 13.58 0.48 -15.98
C ALA A 266 13.44 0.18 -17.48
N ALA A 267 12.20 0.23 -18.02
CA ALA A 267 11.94 0.04 -19.43
C ALA A 267 12.58 1.13 -20.30
N GLY A 268 12.48 2.41 -19.91
CA GLY A 268 13.13 3.52 -20.56
C GLY A 268 14.65 3.39 -20.60
N SER A 269 15.24 2.94 -19.49
CA SER A 269 16.68 2.71 -19.41
C SER A 269 17.14 1.55 -20.27
N ALA A 270 16.35 0.49 -20.40
CA ALA A 270 16.62 -0.61 -21.33
C ALA A 270 16.59 -0.14 -22.78
N ALA A 271 15.62 0.71 -23.14
CA ALA A 271 15.57 1.31 -24.48
C ALA A 271 16.79 2.19 -24.77
N VAL A 272 17.23 3.00 -23.81
CA VAL A 272 18.45 3.80 -23.91
C VAL A 272 19.69 2.91 -24.03
N ASP A 273 19.79 1.82 -23.25
CA ASP A 273 20.88 0.84 -23.35
C ASP A 273 21.01 0.27 -24.76
N TRP A 274 19.89 -0.18 -25.33
CA TRP A 274 19.85 -0.70 -26.70
C TRP A 274 20.20 0.36 -27.75
N ALA A 275 19.65 1.57 -27.63
CA ALA A 275 19.94 2.66 -28.55
C ALA A 275 21.43 3.04 -28.55
N LEU A 276 22.00 3.23 -27.37
CA LEU A 276 23.43 3.51 -27.19
C LEU A 276 24.29 2.38 -27.74
N PHE A 277 23.95 1.14 -27.46
CA PHE A 277 24.68 -0.01 -27.96
C PHE A 277 24.71 -0.04 -29.50
N LEU A 278 23.55 0.14 -30.16
CA LEU A 278 23.47 0.16 -31.64
C LEU A 278 24.24 1.33 -32.26
N ILE A 279 24.17 2.51 -31.63
CA ILE A 279 24.91 3.70 -32.08
C ILE A 279 26.42 3.45 -31.99
N LEU A 280 26.89 2.91 -30.83
CA LEU A 280 28.32 2.64 -30.62
C LEU A 280 28.82 1.53 -31.53
N LEU A 281 28.06 0.49 -31.82
CA LEU A 281 28.41 -0.51 -32.80
C LEU A 281 28.63 0.10 -34.19
N ARG A 282 27.72 0.98 -34.61
CA ARG A 282 27.89 1.70 -35.90
C ARG A 282 29.14 2.58 -35.93
N LEU A 283 29.41 3.31 -34.84
CA LEU A 283 30.59 4.16 -34.73
C LEU A 283 31.89 3.34 -34.73
N PHE A 284 31.89 2.15 -34.21
CA PHE A 284 33.02 1.21 -34.23
C PHE A 284 33.09 0.39 -35.55
N GLY A 285 32.22 0.63 -36.51
CA GLY A 285 32.19 -0.09 -37.77
C GLY A 285 31.79 -1.56 -37.64
N VAL A 286 31.12 -1.93 -36.54
CA VAL A 286 30.66 -3.31 -36.30
C VAL A 286 29.20 -3.43 -36.72
N SER A 287 28.90 -4.38 -37.64
CA SER A 287 27.53 -4.66 -38.03
C SER A 287 26.78 -5.42 -36.95
N ALA A 288 25.61 -4.88 -36.50
CA ALA A 288 24.78 -5.47 -35.45
C ALA A 288 24.04 -6.77 -35.92
N PHE A 289 23.93 -6.97 -37.23
CA PHE A 289 23.03 -8.00 -37.82
C PHE A 289 23.73 -9.01 -38.75
N THR A 290 25.03 -8.92 -38.94
CA THR A 290 25.78 -9.97 -39.65
C THR A 290 26.26 -11.01 -38.65
N SER A 291 25.49 -12.08 -38.50
CA SER A 291 26.02 -13.33 -37.93
C SER A 291 27.13 -13.82 -38.88
N GLY A 292 28.27 -14.11 -38.27
CA GLY A 292 29.47 -14.56 -39.00
C GLY A 292 29.28 -15.88 -39.75
N THR A 293 28.69 -15.80 -40.95
CA THR A 293 28.89 -16.75 -42.03
C THR A 293 29.90 -16.17 -43.03
N ALA A 294 31.02 -15.63 -42.48
CA ALA A 294 32.16 -15.32 -43.31
C ALA A 294 33.03 -16.57 -43.32
N GLY A 295 33.07 -17.19 -44.50
CA GLY A 295 33.87 -18.35 -44.78
C GLY A 295 35.32 -18.20 -44.32
N ALA A 296 35.92 -19.29 -43.96
CA ALA A 296 37.27 -19.47 -43.53
C ALA A 296 38.27 -18.92 -44.58
N ALA A 297 38.73 -17.69 -44.37
CA ALA A 297 39.97 -17.22 -44.97
C ALA A 297 40.92 -16.84 -43.85
N GLN A 298 42.13 -17.32 -43.90
CA GLN A 298 43.20 -17.26 -42.91
C GLN A 298 43.64 -15.85 -42.44
N GLY A 299 42.94 -14.79 -42.80
CA GLY A 299 43.10 -13.44 -42.31
C GLY A 299 41.99 -12.95 -41.34
N ALA A 300 40.92 -13.76 -41.15
CA ALA A 300 39.70 -13.32 -40.47
C ALA A 300 39.75 -13.43 -38.92
N ALA A 301 40.68 -14.19 -38.35
CA ALA A 301 40.77 -14.35 -36.87
C ALA A 301 41.13 -13.04 -36.14
N GLY A 302 41.99 -12.22 -36.72
CA GLY A 302 42.32 -10.89 -36.18
C GLY A 302 41.20 -9.89 -36.29
N ALA A 303 40.43 -9.86 -37.43
CA ALA A 303 39.30 -9.00 -37.63
C ALA A 303 38.11 -9.38 -36.72
N ALA A 304 37.86 -10.70 -36.56
CA ALA A 304 36.83 -11.17 -35.63
C ALA A 304 37.15 -10.84 -34.16
N GLY A 305 38.43 -10.94 -33.76
CA GLY A 305 38.87 -10.53 -32.43
C GLY A 305 38.71 -9.01 -32.16
N THR A 306 39.01 -8.18 -33.14
CA THR A 306 38.81 -6.72 -33.02
C THR A 306 37.34 -6.32 -32.98
N ALA A 307 36.49 -6.95 -33.80
CA ALA A 307 35.04 -6.74 -33.78
C ALA A 307 34.42 -7.19 -32.47
N ALA A 308 34.84 -8.34 -31.91
CA ALA A 308 34.36 -8.80 -30.59
C ALA A 308 34.77 -7.86 -29.45
N ARG A 309 35.99 -7.32 -29.46
CA ARG A 309 36.46 -6.31 -28.48
C ARG A 309 35.68 -5.00 -28.63
N ALA A 310 35.44 -4.54 -29.83
CA ALA A 310 34.66 -3.33 -30.11
C ALA A 310 33.20 -3.50 -29.65
N ALA A 311 32.57 -4.64 -29.92
CA ALA A 311 31.24 -4.97 -29.44
C ALA A 311 31.17 -5.03 -27.90
N GLY A 312 32.16 -5.63 -27.26
CA GLY A 312 32.29 -5.64 -25.80
C GLY A 312 32.42 -4.23 -25.20
N ALA A 313 33.27 -3.38 -25.80
CA ALA A 313 33.43 -2.00 -25.39
C ALA A 313 32.14 -1.18 -25.59
N ALA A 314 31.45 -1.37 -26.72
CA ALA A 314 30.14 -0.75 -26.98
C ALA A 314 29.11 -1.16 -25.95
N ALA A 315 29.01 -2.46 -25.63
CA ALA A 315 28.08 -2.96 -24.60
C ALA A 315 28.39 -2.38 -23.21
N ALA A 316 29.67 -2.32 -22.81
CA ALA A 316 30.09 -1.75 -21.54
C ALA A 316 29.77 -0.25 -21.46
N ALA A 317 30.07 0.51 -22.50
CA ALA A 317 29.79 1.95 -22.54
C ALA A 317 28.28 2.25 -22.56
N ALA A 318 27.49 1.48 -23.32
CA ALA A 318 26.03 1.57 -23.32
C ALA A 318 25.46 1.29 -21.92
N ARG A 319 25.97 0.25 -21.23
CA ARG A 319 25.54 -0.10 -19.87
C ARG A 319 25.85 0.98 -18.85
N ILE A 320 27.02 1.64 -18.95
CA ILE A 320 27.37 2.79 -18.10
C ILE A 320 26.41 3.95 -18.36
N GLY A 321 26.20 4.30 -19.63
CA GLY A 321 25.30 5.41 -20.02
C GLY A 321 23.87 5.17 -19.56
N SER A 322 23.32 3.98 -19.84
CA SER A 322 21.97 3.60 -19.42
C SER A 322 21.83 3.51 -17.90
N GLY A 323 22.88 3.08 -17.19
CA GLY A 323 22.93 3.07 -15.72
C GLY A 323 22.87 4.47 -15.11
N LEU A 324 23.61 5.43 -15.65
CA LEU A 324 23.56 6.83 -15.24
C LEU A 324 22.18 7.44 -15.53
N PHE A 325 21.62 7.16 -16.69
CA PHE A 325 20.26 7.59 -17.05
C PHE A 325 19.23 7.01 -16.10
N ASN A 326 19.31 5.71 -15.78
CA ASN A 326 18.42 5.05 -14.83
C ASN A 326 18.52 5.65 -13.43
N PHE A 327 19.74 5.91 -12.96
CA PHE A 327 19.97 6.57 -11.67
C PHE A 327 19.26 7.93 -11.61
N GLU A 328 19.47 8.78 -12.60
CA GLU A 328 18.93 10.13 -12.60
C GLU A 328 17.39 10.11 -12.75
N LEU A 329 16.87 9.22 -13.60
CA LEU A 329 15.42 9.04 -13.79
C LEU A 329 14.76 8.51 -12.51
N ASN A 330 15.36 7.53 -11.84
CA ASN A 330 14.86 7.02 -10.57
C ASN A 330 14.93 8.10 -9.49
N ARG A 331 16.02 8.82 -9.38
CA ARG A 331 16.22 9.87 -8.40
C ARG A 331 15.19 10.99 -8.55
N ARG A 332 15.04 11.56 -9.76
CA ARG A 332 14.18 12.74 -9.99
C ARG A 332 12.70 12.39 -10.19
N TRP A 333 12.42 11.29 -10.87
CA TRP A 333 11.04 10.99 -11.29
C TRP A 333 10.37 9.87 -10.48
N SER A 334 11.05 8.73 -10.27
CA SER A 334 10.43 7.58 -9.58
C SER A 334 10.33 7.80 -8.09
N PHE A 335 11.42 8.20 -7.44
CA PHE A 335 11.52 8.37 -5.99
C PHE A 335 11.47 9.83 -5.52
N GLN A 336 11.64 10.80 -6.43
CA GLN A 336 11.61 12.24 -6.14
C GLN A 336 12.49 12.60 -4.94
N SER A 337 13.72 12.03 -4.91
CA SER A 337 14.62 12.21 -3.78
C SER A 337 15.17 13.63 -3.69
N LYS A 338 15.16 14.17 -2.48
CA LYS A 338 15.79 15.43 -2.10
C LYS A 338 17.14 15.23 -1.40
N GLY A 339 17.65 13.99 -1.38
CA GLY A 339 18.91 13.63 -0.75
C GLY A 339 20.14 14.09 -1.52
N HIS A 340 21.33 13.85 -0.94
CA HIS A 340 22.61 14.26 -1.52
C HIS A 340 22.99 13.35 -2.71
N ALA A 341 23.05 13.90 -3.92
CA ALA A 341 23.23 13.15 -5.16
C ALA A 341 24.48 12.24 -5.14
N GLY A 342 25.61 12.71 -4.63
CA GLY A 342 26.84 11.92 -4.57
C GLY A 342 26.73 10.68 -3.69
N ARG A 343 26.09 10.80 -2.51
CA ARG A 343 25.87 9.66 -1.61
C ARG A 343 24.90 8.65 -2.22
N GLU A 344 23.86 9.13 -2.86
CA GLU A 344 22.88 8.29 -3.56
C GLU A 344 23.52 7.57 -4.75
N ALA A 345 24.39 8.25 -5.51
CA ALA A 345 25.12 7.65 -6.62
C ALA A 345 26.05 6.50 -6.16
N VAL A 346 26.80 6.69 -5.08
CA VAL A 346 27.65 5.63 -4.52
C VAL A 346 26.81 4.42 -4.10
N ARG A 347 25.70 4.65 -3.38
CA ARG A 347 24.80 3.56 -2.98
C ARG A 347 24.18 2.85 -4.18
N TYR A 348 23.79 3.60 -5.21
CA TYR A 348 23.27 3.06 -6.44
C TYR A 348 24.29 2.18 -7.16
N LEU A 349 25.55 2.61 -7.27
CA LEU A 349 26.62 1.84 -7.89
C LEU A 349 26.90 0.53 -7.12
N LEU A 350 26.93 0.58 -5.79
CA LEU A 350 27.06 -0.62 -4.95
C LEU A 350 25.91 -1.61 -5.18
N LEU A 351 24.68 -1.10 -5.24
CA LEU A 351 23.50 -1.92 -5.55
C LEU A 351 23.57 -2.51 -6.96
N PHE A 352 24.01 -1.73 -7.94
CA PHE A 352 24.16 -2.17 -9.32
C PHE A 352 25.19 -3.31 -9.44
N GLY A 353 26.36 -3.17 -8.83
CA GLY A 353 27.38 -4.23 -8.79
C GLY A 353 26.88 -5.50 -8.08
N GLY A 354 26.25 -5.33 -6.90
CA GLY A 354 25.65 -6.44 -6.17
C GLY A 354 24.58 -7.19 -6.98
N ASN A 355 23.77 -6.42 -7.71
CA ASN A 355 22.74 -6.98 -8.59
C ASN A 355 23.30 -7.83 -9.72
N MET A 356 24.41 -7.42 -10.33
CA MET A 356 25.10 -8.21 -11.36
C MET A 356 25.60 -9.55 -10.78
N LEU A 357 26.20 -9.52 -9.60
CA LEU A 357 26.70 -10.73 -8.94
C LEU A 357 25.55 -11.68 -8.54
N CYS A 358 24.47 -11.15 -7.96
CA CYS A 358 23.30 -11.94 -7.61
C CYS A 358 22.64 -12.58 -8.84
N ASN A 359 22.48 -11.81 -9.94
CA ASN A 359 21.92 -12.35 -11.18
C ASN A 359 22.75 -13.51 -11.70
N ALA A 360 24.08 -13.34 -11.81
CA ALA A 360 24.98 -14.38 -12.24
C ALA A 360 24.92 -15.62 -11.32
N GLY A 361 24.91 -15.41 -10.00
CA GLY A 361 24.81 -16.49 -9.01
C GLY A 361 23.51 -17.30 -9.13
N ILE A 362 22.36 -16.61 -9.26
CA ILE A 362 21.05 -17.27 -9.40
C ILE A 362 21.03 -18.10 -10.70
N VAL A 363 21.42 -17.52 -11.83
CA VAL A 363 21.44 -18.24 -13.12
C VAL A 363 22.34 -19.45 -13.05
N SER A 364 23.54 -19.31 -12.47
CA SER A 364 24.49 -20.42 -12.30
C SER A 364 23.92 -21.53 -11.40
N ALA A 365 23.28 -21.18 -10.28
CA ALA A 365 22.65 -22.14 -9.38
C ALA A 365 21.54 -22.95 -10.06
N PHE A 366 20.69 -22.30 -10.85
CA PHE A 366 19.64 -22.97 -11.62
C PHE A 366 20.21 -23.89 -12.68
N SER A 367 21.26 -23.44 -13.39
CA SER A 367 21.96 -24.29 -14.38
C SER A 367 22.61 -25.48 -13.72
N TYR A 368 23.23 -25.31 -12.54
CA TYR A 368 23.83 -26.41 -11.78
C TYR A 368 22.78 -27.45 -11.29
N ALA A 369 21.57 -26.98 -10.96
CA ALA A 369 20.43 -27.83 -10.61
C ALA A 369 19.76 -28.51 -11.82
N GLY A 370 20.33 -28.40 -13.01
CA GLY A 370 19.81 -29.03 -14.23
C GLY A 370 18.59 -28.32 -14.84
N MET A 371 18.27 -27.12 -14.38
CA MET A 371 17.16 -26.34 -14.93
C MET A 371 17.62 -25.45 -16.09
N PRO A 372 16.72 -25.14 -17.06
CA PRO A 372 17.07 -24.26 -18.18
C PRO A 372 17.58 -22.89 -17.69
N ALA A 373 18.75 -22.47 -18.18
CA ALA A 373 19.33 -21.17 -17.81
C ALA A 373 18.38 -19.99 -18.08
N ALA A 374 17.53 -20.09 -19.13
CA ALA A 374 16.52 -19.10 -19.45
C ALA A 374 15.47 -18.96 -18.32
N LEU A 375 15.06 -20.04 -17.69
CA LEU A 375 14.15 -20.03 -16.54
C LEU A 375 14.83 -19.38 -15.32
N GLY A 376 16.07 -19.75 -15.04
CA GLY A 376 16.88 -19.14 -13.99
C GLY A 376 17.03 -17.63 -14.19
N LYS A 377 17.27 -17.21 -15.43
CA LYS A 377 17.37 -15.80 -15.81
C LYS A 377 16.04 -15.04 -15.57
N ALA A 378 14.93 -15.60 -16.03
CA ALA A 378 13.61 -14.98 -15.84
C ALA A 378 13.27 -14.80 -14.35
N ILE A 379 13.52 -15.83 -13.54
CA ILE A 379 13.30 -15.79 -12.08
C ILE A 379 14.23 -14.75 -11.43
N ALA A 380 15.51 -14.74 -11.80
CA ALA A 380 16.46 -13.75 -11.31
C ALA A 380 16.01 -12.33 -11.63
N ASP A 381 15.64 -12.04 -12.88
CA ASP A 381 15.24 -10.70 -13.30
C ASP A 381 13.99 -10.20 -12.57
N VAL A 382 12.97 -11.04 -12.41
CA VAL A 382 11.75 -10.68 -11.66
C VAL A 382 12.05 -10.47 -10.17
N THR A 383 12.80 -11.38 -9.55
CA THR A 383 13.14 -11.31 -8.13
C THR A 383 13.97 -10.06 -7.84
N LEU A 384 15.02 -9.84 -8.64
CA LEU A 384 15.91 -8.70 -8.47
C LEU A 384 15.23 -7.37 -8.79
N PHE A 385 14.29 -7.32 -9.73
CA PHE A 385 13.47 -6.13 -9.98
C PHE A 385 12.70 -5.71 -8.72
N ILE A 386 12.04 -6.65 -8.05
CA ILE A 386 11.29 -6.40 -6.82
C ILE A 386 12.22 -5.97 -5.67
N VAL A 387 13.30 -6.73 -5.46
CA VAL A 387 14.30 -6.43 -4.42
C VAL A 387 14.90 -5.04 -4.64
N ASN A 388 15.30 -4.73 -5.87
CA ASN A 388 15.89 -3.44 -6.22
C ASN A 388 14.96 -2.27 -5.97
N TYR A 389 13.67 -2.40 -6.30
CA TYR A 389 12.69 -1.37 -5.96
C TYR A 389 12.69 -1.05 -4.47
N HIS A 390 12.69 -2.06 -3.61
CA HIS A 390 12.66 -1.86 -2.16
C HIS A 390 13.98 -1.31 -1.61
N VAL A 391 15.11 -1.81 -2.10
CA VAL A 391 16.44 -1.32 -1.69
C VAL A 391 16.64 0.12 -2.15
N GLN A 392 16.26 0.46 -3.38
CA GLN A 392 16.36 1.83 -3.87
C GLN A 392 15.46 2.77 -3.07
N LYS A 393 14.21 2.39 -2.82
CA LYS A 393 13.25 3.20 -2.03
C LYS A 393 13.74 3.47 -0.60
N ARG A 394 14.38 2.48 0.06
CA ARG A 394 14.72 2.56 1.49
C ARG A 394 16.15 3.02 1.76
N TRP A 395 17.11 2.57 0.96
CA TRP A 395 18.52 2.75 1.22
C TRP A 395 19.21 3.71 0.26
N VAL A 396 18.91 3.65 -1.04
CA VAL A 396 19.54 4.53 -2.03
C VAL A 396 18.93 5.93 -1.92
N PHE A 397 17.60 6.04 -2.08
CA PHE A 397 16.85 7.29 -2.17
C PHE A 397 16.00 7.58 -0.91
N GLY A 398 16.15 6.78 0.14
CA GLY A 398 15.45 7.01 1.42
C GLY A 398 15.96 8.29 2.08
N SER A 399 15.04 9.17 2.49
CA SER A 399 15.38 10.34 3.30
C SER A 399 16.06 9.90 4.60
N PRO A 400 17.14 10.59 5.05
CA PRO A 400 17.67 10.34 6.36
C PRO A 400 16.56 10.58 7.39
N ARG A 401 16.29 9.59 8.26
CA ARG A 401 15.43 9.79 9.43
C ARG A 401 15.96 11.00 10.18
N LYS A 402 15.15 12.04 10.36
CA LYS A 402 15.39 13.02 11.40
C LYS A 402 15.39 12.23 12.72
N ARG A 403 16.56 12.18 13.37
CA ARG A 403 16.70 11.71 14.74
C ARG A 403 16.05 12.71 15.67
#